data_5eec7487becf3eb18d2c90460bcf836b
#
_entry.id   5eec7487becf3eb18d2c90460bcf836b
#
_cell.length_a   1.000
_cell.length_b   1.000
_cell.length_c   1.000
_cell.angle_alpha   90.00
_cell.angle_beta   90.00
_cell.angle_gamma   90.00
#
_symmetry.space_group_name_H-M   'P 1'
#
loop_
_entity.id
_entity.type
_entity.pdbx_description
1 polymer ?
#
loop_
_entity_poly.entity_id
_entity_poly.type
_entity_poly.pdbx_seq_one_letter_code
_entity_poly.pdbx_strand_id
1 'polypeptide(L)'
;METSEQRIKIAVQKTGRLTDHSIDLLERCGLKITKSKDQLICYGENMPIDLLLVRDDDIPGLVSEDVCDLGIVGLNVVEEKRYTRKAEGQSAEFKQVFELDFGHCRLSIAGPEDAQFKGPESLENTRIA
;
A
#
# COMPACT_ATOMS: atom_id res chain seq x y z
N MET A 1 27.80 22.54 -11.97
CA MET A 1 26.85 22.42 -10.86
C MET A 1 25.79 21.40 -11.24
N GLU A 2 25.87 20.23 -10.65
CA GLU A 2 24.91 19.18 -10.94
C GLU A 2 23.59 19.53 -10.28
N THR A 3 22.57 19.78 -11.08
CA THR A 3 21.21 19.80 -10.58
C THR A 3 20.85 18.37 -10.24
N SER A 4 20.68 18.07 -8.95
CA SER A 4 20.13 16.79 -8.56
C SER A 4 18.76 16.64 -9.22
N GLU A 5 18.65 15.72 -10.15
CA GLU A 5 17.35 15.38 -10.70
C GLU A 5 16.42 15.00 -9.57
N GLN A 6 15.29 15.64 -9.50
CA GLN A 6 14.27 15.29 -8.55
C GLN A 6 13.71 13.93 -8.94
N ARG A 7 13.96 12.93 -8.10
CA ARG A 7 13.54 11.57 -8.37
C ARG A 7 12.18 11.32 -7.71
N ILE A 8 11.31 10.62 -8.41
CA ILE A 8 10.02 10.19 -7.88
C ILE A 8 10.23 8.96 -7.01
N LYS A 9 9.67 8.97 -5.82
CA LYS A 9 9.74 7.84 -4.88
C LYS A 9 8.38 7.17 -4.80
N ILE A 10 8.35 5.87 -5.11
CA ILE A 10 7.14 5.06 -5.07
C ILE A 10 7.31 4.02 -3.97
N ALA A 11 6.42 4.03 -2.98
CA ALA A 11 6.40 3.00 -1.94
C ALA A 11 5.64 1.78 -2.44
N VAL A 12 6.26 0.61 -2.31
CA VAL A 12 5.65 -0.67 -2.68
C VAL A 12 5.84 -1.66 -1.54
N GLN A 13 4.98 -2.66 -1.48
CA GLN A 13 5.06 -3.70 -0.47
C GLN A 13 6.34 -4.51 -0.64
N LYS A 14 7.11 -4.69 0.44
CA LYS A 14 8.37 -5.43 0.42
C LYS A 14 8.16 -6.92 0.19
N THR A 15 7.25 -7.51 0.96
CA THR A 15 6.91 -8.93 0.86
C THR A 15 5.41 -9.10 1.05
N GLY A 16 4.79 -9.82 0.15
CA GLY A 16 3.36 -10.06 0.22
C GLY A 16 2.73 -10.21 -1.16
N ARG A 17 1.42 -10.23 -1.18
CA ARG A 17 0.67 -10.51 -2.42
C ARG A 17 0.80 -9.45 -3.49
N LEU A 18 1.06 -8.20 -3.11
CA LEU A 18 1.15 -7.10 -4.06
C LEU A 18 2.56 -6.87 -4.60
N THR A 19 3.57 -7.47 -4.00
CA THR A 19 4.97 -7.17 -4.33
C THR A 19 5.31 -7.46 -5.79
N ASP A 20 5.11 -8.70 -6.22
CA ASP A 20 5.48 -9.11 -7.58
C ASP A 20 4.65 -8.42 -8.64
N HIS A 21 3.35 -8.24 -8.39
CA HIS A 21 2.47 -7.53 -9.31
C HIS A 21 2.84 -6.05 -9.45
N SER A 22 3.21 -5.41 -8.34
CA SER A 22 3.63 -4.00 -8.35
C SER A 22 4.92 -3.80 -9.12
N ILE A 23 5.91 -4.66 -8.90
CA ILE A 23 7.19 -4.59 -9.61
C ILE A 23 6.99 -4.90 -11.09
N ASP A 24 6.21 -5.93 -11.41
CA ASP A 24 5.89 -6.29 -12.79
C ASP A 24 5.20 -5.14 -13.53
N LEU A 25 4.25 -4.46 -12.88
CA LEU A 25 3.59 -3.30 -13.45
C LEU A 25 4.59 -2.21 -13.85
N LEU A 26 5.51 -1.88 -12.94
CA LEU A 26 6.49 -0.83 -13.18
C LEU A 26 7.50 -1.23 -14.27
N GLU A 27 7.91 -2.50 -14.30
CA GLU A 27 8.78 -3.02 -15.35
C GLU A 27 8.08 -3.00 -16.71
N ARG A 28 6.80 -3.32 -16.76
CA ARG A 28 5.99 -3.23 -17.99
C ARG A 28 5.82 -1.79 -18.46
N CYS A 29 5.87 -0.82 -17.57
CA CYS A 29 5.89 0.59 -17.92
C CYS A 29 7.25 1.07 -18.44
N GLY A 30 8.25 0.19 -18.47
CA GLY A 30 9.57 0.48 -18.99
C GLY A 30 10.62 0.80 -17.93
N LEU A 31 10.29 0.73 -16.65
CA LEU A 31 11.25 0.98 -15.59
C LEU A 31 12.20 -0.20 -15.44
N LYS A 32 13.50 0.09 -15.45
CA LYS A 32 14.54 -0.88 -15.13
C LYS A 32 15.04 -0.60 -13.72
N ILE A 33 14.93 -1.60 -12.86
CA ILE A 33 15.33 -1.48 -11.46
C ILE A 33 16.44 -2.47 -11.14
N THR A 34 17.35 -2.05 -10.30
CA THR A 34 18.38 -2.93 -9.73
C THR A 34 17.80 -3.57 -8.48
N LYS A 35 17.58 -4.88 -8.53
CA LYS A 35 17.10 -5.64 -7.37
C LYS A 35 18.28 -6.12 -6.55
N SER A 36 18.34 -5.73 -5.29
CA SER A 36 19.25 -6.30 -4.32
C SER A 36 18.44 -6.95 -3.20
N LYS A 37 18.86 -8.14 -2.77
CA LYS A 37 18.11 -8.96 -1.80
C LYS A 37 17.82 -8.28 -0.47
N ASP A 38 18.64 -7.33 -0.07
CA ASP A 38 18.55 -6.72 1.27
C ASP A 38 18.35 -5.22 1.24
N GLN A 39 18.05 -4.65 0.07
CA GLN A 39 17.85 -3.21 -0.05
C GLN A 39 16.38 -2.85 0.19
N LEU A 40 16.19 -1.84 1.03
CA LEU A 40 14.90 -1.20 1.21
C LEU A 40 14.58 -0.24 0.07
N ILE A 41 15.57 0.13 -0.72
CA ILE A 41 15.42 1.06 -1.84
C ILE A 41 15.97 0.39 -3.11
N CYS A 42 15.16 0.39 -4.17
CA CYS A 42 15.59 -0.01 -5.50
C CYS A 42 15.66 1.21 -6.38
N TYR A 43 16.80 1.45 -7.01
CA TYR A 43 17.00 2.61 -7.85
C TYR A 43 16.61 2.30 -9.29
N GLY A 44 15.87 3.22 -9.90
CA GLY A 44 15.58 3.17 -11.32
C GLY A 44 16.82 3.52 -12.14
N GLU A 45 17.17 2.66 -13.10
CA GLU A 45 18.37 2.85 -13.92
C GLU A 45 18.13 3.77 -15.13
N ASN A 46 16.94 3.71 -15.69
CA ASN A 46 16.60 4.41 -16.93
C ASN A 46 15.57 5.52 -16.78
N MET A 47 15.07 5.72 -15.58
CA MET A 47 14.09 6.75 -15.26
C MET A 47 14.39 7.30 -13.85
N PRO A 48 14.06 8.57 -13.56
CA PRO A 48 14.27 9.15 -12.24
C PRO A 48 13.20 8.69 -11.25
N ILE A 49 13.08 7.37 -11.06
CA ILE A 49 12.10 6.74 -10.19
C ILE A 49 12.82 5.73 -9.30
N ASP A 50 12.61 5.85 -8.00
CA ASP A 50 13.12 4.91 -7.02
C ASP A 50 11.95 4.24 -6.30
N LEU A 51 12.14 2.98 -5.92
CA LEU A 51 11.14 2.22 -5.18
C LEU A 51 11.59 2.07 -3.73
N LEU A 52 10.70 2.37 -2.79
CA LEU A 52 10.88 2.04 -1.38
C LEU A 52 10.08 0.78 -1.08
N LEU A 53 10.79 -0.25 -0.61
CA LEU A 53 10.19 -1.53 -0.25
C LEU A 53 9.89 -1.52 1.25
N VAL A 54 8.63 -1.41 1.60
CA VAL A 54 8.17 -1.23 2.98
C VAL A 54 6.96 -2.13 3.26
N ARG A 55 6.53 -2.12 4.50
CA ARG A 55 5.29 -2.81 4.87
C ARG A 55 4.10 -2.05 4.29
N ASP A 56 3.07 -2.78 3.86
CA ASP A 56 1.87 -2.18 3.29
C ASP A 56 1.19 -1.20 4.24
N ASP A 57 1.17 -1.51 5.54
CA ASP A 57 0.58 -0.64 6.57
C ASP A 57 1.27 0.72 6.66
N ASP A 58 2.55 0.80 6.32
CA ASP A 58 3.34 2.03 6.39
C ASP A 58 3.21 2.91 5.15
N ILE A 59 2.75 2.35 4.04
CA ILE A 59 2.70 3.07 2.76
C ILE A 59 1.86 4.34 2.83
N PRO A 60 0.63 4.32 3.36
CA PRO A 60 -0.16 5.57 3.42
C PRO A 60 0.52 6.67 4.24
N GLY A 61 1.15 6.32 5.36
CA GLY A 61 1.86 7.27 6.19
C GLY A 61 3.02 7.93 5.47
N LEU A 62 3.81 7.15 4.74
CA LEU A 62 4.95 7.66 3.99
C LEU A 62 4.52 8.63 2.89
N VAL A 63 3.40 8.38 2.24
CA VAL A 63 2.87 9.28 1.23
C VAL A 63 2.33 10.57 1.87
N SER A 64 1.60 10.46 2.97
CA SER A 64 1.04 11.64 3.64
C SER A 64 2.09 12.54 4.28
N GLU A 65 3.24 11.99 4.64
CA GLU A 65 4.37 12.72 5.25
C GLU A 65 5.39 13.20 4.21
N ASP A 66 5.07 13.09 2.93
CA ASP A 66 5.94 13.49 1.81
C ASP A 66 7.29 12.75 1.74
N VAL A 67 7.39 11.60 2.39
CA VAL A 67 8.57 10.72 2.25
C VAL A 67 8.55 10.04 0.88
N CYS A 68 7.36 9.65 0.43
CA CYS A 68 7.14 9.11 -0.91
C CYS A 68 6.10 9.95 -1.66
N ASP A 69 6.25 10.01 -2.97
CA ASP A 69 5.32 10.74 -3.83
C ASP A 69 4.08 9.92 -4.17
N LEU A 70 4.25 8.62 -4.32
CA LEU A 70 3.20 7.67 -4.67
C LEU A 70 3.33 6.40 -3.82
N GLY A 71 2.24 5.66 -3.72
CA GLY A 71 2.24 4.34 -3.11
C GLY A 71 1.33 3.38 -3.86
N ILE A 72 1.76 2.13 -3.98
CA ILE A 72 0.93 1.04 -4.48
C ILE A 72 0.50 0.23 -3.27
N VAL A 73 -0.78 0.24 -2.96
CA VAL A 73 -1.28 -0.27 -1.69
C VAL A 73 -2.73 -0.72 -1.85
N GLY A 74 -3.16 -1.64 -1.01
CA GLY A 74 -4.55 -2.07 -0.99
C GLY A 74 -5.48 -0.95 -0.56
N LEU A 75 -6.63 -0.84 -1.20
CA LEU A 75 -7.62 0.18 -0.87
C LEU A 75 -8.07 0.07 0.60
N ASN A 76 -8.19 -1.14 1.11
CA ASN A 76 -8.56 -1.38 2.51
C ASN A 76 -7.56 -0.76 3.49
N VAL A 77 -6.27 -0.83 3.18
CA VAL A 77 -5.20 -0.25 4.01
C VAL A 77 -5.31 1.28 4.03
N VAL A 78 -5.56 1.89 2.87
CA VAL A 78 -5.74 3.34 2.76
C VAL A 78 -6.97 3.81 3.53
N GLU A 79 -8.09 3.11 3.37
CA GLU A 79 -9.35 3.47 4.05
C GLU A 79 -9.23 3.32 5.57
N GLU A 80 -8.58 2.26 6.05
CA GLU A 80 -8.32 2.07 7.47
C GLU A 80 -7.50 3.22 8.05
N LYS A 81 -6.45 3.63 7.35
CA LYS A 81 -5.62 4.76 7.78
C LYS A 81 -6.38 6.08 7.75
N ARG A 82 -7.24 6.26 6.77
CA ARG A 82 -8.09 7.45 6.64
C ARG A 82 -9.04 7.55 7.84
N TYR A 83 -9.69 6.46 8.21
CA TYR A 83 -10.59 6.42 9.37
C TYR A 83 -9.84 6.67 10.68
N THR A 84 -8.66 6.07 10.84
CA THR A 84 -7.83 6.27 12.05
C THR A 84 -7.43 7.74 12.19
N ARG A 85 -6.96 8.37 11.14
CA ARG A 85 -6.58 9.79 11.17
C ARG A 85 -7.77 10.69 11.47
N LYS A 86 -8.91 10.40 10.87
CA LYS A 86 -10.15 11.16 11.12
C LYS A 86 -10.58 11.06 12.57
N ALA A 87 -10.50 9.87 13.17
CA ALA A 87 -10.82 9.66 14.57
C ALA A 87 -9.87 10.41 15.51
N GLU A 88 -8.62 10.61 15.11
CA GLU A 88 -7.61 11.36 15.86
C GLU A 88 -7.64 12.86 15.58
N GLY A 89 -8.59 13.33 14.77
CA GLY A 89 -8.70 14.73 14.38
C GLY A 89 -7.64 15.19 13.41
N GLN A 90 -6.95 14.28 12.76
CA GLN A 90 -5.91 14.57 11.78
C GLN A 90 -6.47 14.58 10.37
N SER A 91 -5.84 15.37 9.50
CA SER A 91 -6.16 15.38 8.08
C SER A 91 -5.68 14.07 7.42
N ALA A 92 -6.53 13.47 6.61
CA ALA A 92 -6.20 12.27 5.84
C ALA A 92 -6.19 12.61 4.35
N GLU A 93 -5.08 13.16 3.90
CA GLU A 93 -4.94 13.63 2.52
C GLU A 93 -4.34 12.54 1.62
N PHE A 94 -5.18 11.60 1.22
CA PHE A 94 -4.83 10.60 0.23
C PHE A 94 -5.72 10.78 -1.00
N LYS A 95 -5.10 10.83 -2.16
CA LYS A 95 -5.81 10.86 -3.43
C LYS A 95 -5.56 9.56 -4.17
N GLN A 96 -6.62 8.87 -4.54
CA GLN A 96 -6.52 7.73 -5.42
C GLN A 96 -6.29 8.25 -6.84
N VAL A 97 -5.11 7.92 -7.38
CA VAL A 97 -4.71 8.37 -8.72
C VAL A 97 -5.17 7.39 -9.78
N PHE A 98 -5.09 6.10 -9.48
CA PHE A 98 -5.44 5.05 -10.42
C PHE A 98 -5.83 3.77 -9.68
N GLU A 99 -6.84 3.06 -10.20
CA GLU A 99 -7.21 1.73 -9.71
C GLU A 99 -6.51 0.67 -10.56
N LEU A 100 -5.76 -0.21 -9.89
CA LEU A 100 -5.01 -1.26 -10.57
C LEU A 100 -5.88 -2.53 -10.70
N ASP A 101 -5.59 -3.34 -11.71
CA ASP A 101 -6.37 -4.54 -12.02
C ASP A 101 -5.82 -5.81 -11.35
N PHE A 102 -5.07 -5.65 -10.27
CA PHE A 102 -4.56 -6.77 -9.48
C PHE A 102 -4.74 -6.54 -7.98
N GLY A 103 -4.49 -7.59 -7.21
CA GLY A 103 -4.61 -7.50 -5.75
C GLY A 103 -6.05 -7.44 -5.27
N HIS A 104 -6.99 -7.91 -6.07
CA HIS A 104 -8.39 -7.96 -5.65
C HIS A 104 -8.55 -8.86 -4.44
N CYS A 105 -9.14 -8.33 -3.38
CA CYS A 105 -9.36 -9.07 -2.16
C CYS A 105 -10.72 -8.70 -1.58
N ARG A 106 -11.22 -9.59 -0.74
CA ARG A 106 -12.45 -9.37 -0.01
C ARG A 106 -12.18 -9.60 1.46
N LEU A 107 -12.57 -8.62 2.27
CA LEU A 107 -12.55 -8.79 3.72
C LEU A 107 -13.81 -9.52 4.13
N SER A 108 -13.67 -10.61 4.86
CA SER A 108 -14.80 -11.42 5.28
C SER A 108 -14.72 -11.69 6.78
N ILE A 109 -15.87 -11.73 7.41
CA ILE A 109 -15.97 -12.14 8.81
C ILE A 109 -16.18 -13.66 8.81
N ALA A 110 -15.29 -14.37 9.48
CA ALA A 110 -15.35 -15.83 9.56
C ALA A 110 -15.75 -16.27 10.96
N GLY A 111 -16.60 -17.25 11.03
CA GLY A 111 -17.01 -17.89 12.28
C GLY A 111 -17.02 -19.39 12.14
N PRO A 112 -17.33 -20.12 13.24
CA PRO A 112 -17.50 -21.56 13.16
C PRO A 112 -18.57 -21.94 12.15
N GLU A 113 -18.39 -23.08 11.49
CA GLU A 113 -19.28 -23.53 10.43
C GLU A 113 -20.75 -23.66 10.88
N ASP A 114 -20.95 -24.07 12.12
CA ASP A 114 -22.27 -24.25 12.73
C ASP A 114 -22.85 -22.95 13.33
N ALA A 115 -22.09 -21.86 13.35
CA ALA A 115 -22.58 -20.59 13.88
C ALA A 115 -23.51 -19.90 12.86
N GLN A 116 -24.65 -19.41 13.35
CA GLN A 116 -25.57 -18.64 12.52
C GLN A 116 -25.26 -17.16 12.64
N PHE A 117 -24.81 -16.57 11.55
CA PHE A 117 -24.61 -15.13 11.44
C PHE A 117 -25.87 -14.48 10.86
N LYS A 118 -26.50 -13.60 11.64
CA LYS A 118 -27.76 -12.93 11.26
C LYS A 118 -27.61 -11.43 11.05
N GLY A 119 -26.40 -10.98 10.76
CA GLY A 119 -26.08 -9.57 10.56
C GLY A 119 -25.14 -9.03 11.63
N PRO A 120 -24.76 -7.76 11.54
CA PRO A 120 -23.78 -7.14 12.47
C PRO A 120 -24.21 -7.23 13.94
N GLU A 121 -25.49 -7.21 14.23
CA GLU A 121 -26.02 -7.28 15.60
C GLU A 121 -25.66 -8.61 16.30
N SER A 122 -25.48 -9.68 15.54
CA SER A 122 -25.10 -10.98 16.09
C SER A 122 -23.66 -11.01 16.61
N LEU A 123 -22.87 -9.98 16.30
CA LEU A 123 -21.49 -9.83 16.77
C LEU A 123 -21.41 -9.10 18.12
N GLU A 124 -22.53 -8.55 18.60
CA GLU A 124 -22.56 -7.83 19.88
C GLU A 124 -22.13 -8.77 21.01
N ASN A 125 -21.22 -8.28 21.88
CA ASN A 125 -20.66 -9.05 23.01
C ASN A 125 -19.85 -10.28 22.60
N THR A 126 -19.40 -10.36 21.36
CA THR A 126 -18.53 -11.44 20.90
C THR A 126 -17.06 -10.97 20.82
N ARG A 127 -16.14 -11.92 20.83
CA ARG A 127 -14.71 -11.63 20.61
C ARG A 127 -14.38 -11.82 19.15
N ILE A 128 -13.77 -10.80 18.56
CA ILE A 128 -13.37 -10.80 17.15
C ILE A 128 -11.84 -10.75 17.08
N ALA A 129 -11.28 -11.70 16.35
CA ALA A 129 -9.83 -11.73 16.11
C ALA A 129 -9.44 -10.81 14.96
#